data_90266349fb98fb997b652ebe44b87f6f
#
_entry.id   90266349fb98fb997b652ebe44b87f6f
#
_cell.length_a   1.000
_cell.length_b   1.000
_cell.length_c   1.000
_cell.angle_alpha   90.00
_cell.angle_beta   90.00
_cell.angle_gamma   90.00
#
_symmetry.space_group_name_H-M   'P 1'
#
loop_
_entity.id
_entity.type
_entity.pdbx_description
1 polymer ?
#
loop_
_entity_poly.entity_id
_entity_poly.type
_entity_poly.pdbx_seq_one_letter_code
_entity_poly.pdbx_strand_id
1 'polypeptide(L)'
;MDLSKLPENLPLPIGDSAVAHLDLKRLANLSLLATNNETVCLSDISGLVVFYVYPMTGRPDTLLPADWDEIPGARGCTPQSCSFRDHYSQQQKYNTSVYG
;
A
#
# COMPACT_ATOMS: atom_id res chain seq x y z
N MET A 1 3.21 -22.42 -2.09
CA MET A 1 3.37 -21.39 -1.05
C MET A 1 2.18 -20.44 -1.09
N ASP A 2 1.61 -20.15 0.08
CA ASP A 2 0.48 -19.25 0.18
C ASP A 2 0.96 -17.79 0.27
N LEU A 3 0.74 -17.02 -0.80
CA LEU A 3 1.14 -15.62 -0.88
C LEU A 3 0.29 -14.68 -0.01
N SER A 4 -0.81 -15.18 0.55
CA SER A 4 -1.69 -14.39 1.42
C SER A 4 -1.30 -14.44 2.90
N LYS A 5 -0.35 -15.27 3.27
CA LYS A 5 0.10 -15.42 4.67
C LYS A 5 1.43 -14.75 4.92
N LEU A 6 1.51 -14.06 6.03
CA LEU A 6 2.75 -13.46 6.52
C LEU A 6 3.44 -14.42 7.49
N PRO A 7 4.79 -14.40 7.56
CA PRO A 7 5.53 -15.11 8.61
C PRO A 7 5.14 -14.60 10.01
N GLU A 8 5.13 -15.50 10.98
CA GLU A 8 4.77 -15.14 12.37
C GLU A 8 5.84 -14.32 13.09
N ASN A 9 7.08 -14.40 12.63
CA ASN A 9 8.25 -13.80 13.29
C ASN A 9 8.76 -12.53 12.60
N LEU A 10 7.86 -11.74 12.02
CA LEU A 10 8.26 -10.48 11.41
C LEU A 10 8.81 -9.50 12.46
N PRO A 11 9.85 -8.71 12.10
CA PRO A 11 10.30 -7.61 12.94
C PRO A 11 9.17 -6.61 13.18
N LEU A 12 9.04 -6.13 14.41
CA LEU A 12 8.06 -5.08 14.73
C LEU A 12 8.62 -3.72 14.30
N PRO A 13 7.82 -2.88 13.65
CA PRO A 13 8.25 -1.54 13.31
C PRO A 13 8.42 -0.69 14.57
N ILE A 14 9.44 0.16 14.57
CA ILE A 14 9.72 1.10 15.66
C ILE A 14 9.37 2.50 15.19
N GLY A 15 8.50 3.18 15.93
CA GLY A 15 8.18 4.59 15.66
C GLY A 15 9.34 5.48 16.07
N ASP A 16 9.96 6.14 15.11
CA ASP A 16 11.11 7.04 15.30
C ASP A 16 10.74 8.52 15.19
N SER A 17 9.45 8.82 14.99
CA SER A 17 8.93 10.19 14.77
C SER A 17 9.54 10.93 13.56
N ALA A 18 10.19 10.23 12.65
CA ALA A 18 10.85 10.86 11.51
C ALA A 18 9.89 11.58 10.57
N VAL A 19 8.61 11.21 10.57
CA VAL A 19 7.56 11.81 9.73
C VAL A 19 6.70 12.84 10.48
N ALA A 20 7.02 13.17 11.73
CA ALA A 20 6.21 14.10 12.52
C ALA A 20 6.11 15.50 11.87
N HIS A 21 7.12 15.91 11.08
CA HIS A 21 7.10 17.17 10.33
C HIS A 21 6.05 17.20 9.19
N LEU A 22 5.48 16.06 8.83
CA LEU A 22 4.46 15.97 7.77
C LEU A 22 3.04 16.24 8.28
N ASP A 23 2.88 16.29 9.60
CA ASP A 23 1.57 16.53 10.20
C ASP A 23 1.00 17.89 9.77
N LEU A 24 -0.28 17.91 9.39
CA LEU A 24 -1.00 19.09 8.90
C LEU A 24 -0.45 19.72 7.61
N LYS A 25 0.46 19.08 6.92
CA LYS A 25 0.93 19.56 5.63
C LYS A 25 -0.02 19.17 4.50
N ARG A 26 -0.16 20.08 3.54
CA ARG A 26 -0.92 19.79 2.33
C ARG A 26 -0.16 18.83 1.43
N LEU A 27 -0.89 17.95 0.76
CA LEU A 27 -0.33 17.09 -0.28
C LEU A 27 0.18 17.94 -1.44
N ALA A 28 1.29 17.50 -2.02
CA ALA A 28 1.90 18.17 -3.17
C ALA A 28 0.96 18.14 -4.39
N ASN A 29 1.05 19.16 -5.22
CA ASN A 29 0.41 19.18 -6.54
C ASN A 29 1.20 18.27 -7.49
N LEU A 30 1.02 16.97 -7.33
CA LEU A 30 1.73 15.93 -8.07
C LEU A 30 0.72 14.92 -8.60
N SER A 31 0.85 14.55 -9.86
CA SER A 31 0.02 13.53 -10.48
C SER A 31 0.79 12.23 -10.61
N LEU A 32 0.18 11.15 -10.15
CA LEU A 32 0.75 9.81 -10.18
C LEU A 32 -0.24 8.85 -10.85
N LEU A 33 0.29 7.81 -11.47
CA LEU A 33 -0.51 6.75 -12.05
C LEU A 33 -0.88 5.75 -10.96
N ALA A 34 -2.18 5.55 -10.73
CA ALA A 34 -2.69 4.55 -9.82
C ALA A 34 -2.74 3.15 -10.44
N THR A 35 -2.96 2.13 -9.62
CA THR A 35 -3.01 0.72 -10.06
C THR A 35 -4.20 0.41 -10.98
N ASN A 36 -5.21 1.27 -11.00
CA ASN A 36 -6.36 1.17 -11.92
C ASN A 36 -6.12 1.89 -13.26
N ASN A 37 -4.89 2.33 -13.54
CA ASN A 37 -4.49 3.09 -14.72
C ASN A 37 -5.06 4.52 -14.79
N GLU A 38 -5.66 5.02 -13.73
CA GLU A 38 -6.09 6.42 -13.64
C GLU A 38 -4.95 7.31 -13.16
N THR A 39 -4.83 8.50 -13.74
CA THR A 39 -3.93 9.52 -13.23
C THR A 39 -4.61 10.27 -12.09
N VAL A 40 -3.98 10.30 -10.92
CA VAL A 40 -4.50 10.92 -9.72
C VAL A 40 -3.62 12.11 -9.34
N CYS A 41 -4.21 13.29 -9.25
CA CYS A 41 -3.55 14.45 -8.68
C CYS A 41 -3.76 14.49 -7.16
N LEU A 42 -2.69 14.38 -6.41
CA LEU A 42 -2.75 14.24 -4.95
C LEU A 42 -3.44 15.42 -4.28
N SER A 43 -3.23 16.64 -4.78
CA SER A 43 -3.81 17.86 -4.19
C SER A 43 -5.30 18.05 -4.50
N ASP A 44 -5.86 17.32 -5.45
CA ASP A 44 -7.26 17.45 -5.88
C ASP A 44 -8.21 16.49 -5.16
N ILE A 45 -7.68 15.58 -4.33
CA ILE A 45 -8.48 14.59 -3.63
C ILE A 45 -9.17 15.27 -2.44
N SER A 46 -10.50 15.16 -2.38
CA SER A 46 -11.30 15.66 -1.25
C SER A 46 -11.69 14.50 -0.31
N GLY A 47 -11.89 14.83 0.97
CA GLY A 47 -12.26 13.86 2.00
C GLY A 47 -11.07 13.03 2.48
N LEU A 48 -11.34 11.91 3.12
CA LEU A 48 -10.31 10.98 3.58
C LEU A 48 -9.75 10.20 2.41
N VAL A 49 -8.45 10.00 2.41
CA VAL A 49 -7.76 9.20 1.40
C VAL A 49 -6.75 8.27 2.04
N VAL A 50 -6.69 7.06 1.53
CA VAL A 50 -5.66 6.08 1.88
C VAL A 50 -4.82 5.78 0.65
N PHE A 51 -3.51 5.96 0.77
CA PHE A 51 -2.54 5.48 -0.21
C PHE A 51 -1.80 4.30 0.39
N TYR A 52 -1.81 3.15 -0.30
CA TYR A 52 -0.96 2.04 0.09
C TYR A 52 0.15 1.87 -0.94
N VAL A 53 1.37 1.93 -0.47
CA VAL A 53 2.58 1.92 -1.30
C VAL A 53 3.33 0.63 -1.07
N TYR A 54 3.71 -0.04 -2.14
CA TYR A 54 4.40 -1.31 -2.07
C TYR A 54 5.33 -1.50 -3.28
N PRO A 55 6.45 -2.18 -3.11
CA PRO A 55 7.39 -2.37 -4.21
C PRO A 55 6.88 -3.36 -5.27
N MET A 56 6.20 -4.45 -4.85
CA MET A 56 5.78 -5.49 -5.78
C MET A 56 4.79 -6.45 -5.14
N THR A 57 3.79 -6.86 -5.90
CA THR A 57 2.94 -8.01 -5.56
C THR A 57 3.42 -9.26 -6.28
N GLY A 58 3.18 -10.44 -5.67
CA GLY A 58 3.47 -11.72 -6.32
C GLY A 58 2.49 -12.00 -7.46
N ARG A 59 2.98 -12.59 -8.55
CA ARG A 59 2.18 -13.04 -9.69
C ARG A 59 2.40 -14.54 -9.90
N PRO A 60 1.33 -15.31 -10.19
CA PRO A 60 1.46 -16.76 -10.35
C PRO A 60 2.26 -17.17 -11.60
N ASP A 61 2.35 -16.31 -12.60
CA ASP A 61 3.00 -16.55 -13.89
C ASP A 61 4.43 -15.98 -13.98
N THR A 62 4.93 -15.40 -12.90
CA THR A 62 6.23 -14.70 -12.89
C THR A 62 7.03 -15.13 -11.68
N LEU A 63 8.29 -15.48 -11.91
CA LEU A 63 9.22 -15.77 -10.82
C LEU A 63 9.54 -14.51 -10.02
N LEU A 64 9.63 -14.64 -8.71
CA LEU A 64 10.11 -13.58 -7.85
C LEU A 64 11.60 -13.33 -8.10
N PRO A 65 12.10 -12.11 -7.87
CA PRO A 65 13.53 -11.84 -7.90
C PRO A 65 14.30 -12.80 -7.00
N ALA A 66 15.54 -13.11 -7.40
CA ALA A 66 16.45 -13.87 -6.55
C ALA A 66 16.57 -13.16 -5.19
N ASP A 67 16.66 -13.92 -4.11
CA ASP A 67 16.82 -13.40 -2.76
C ASP A 67 15.62 -12.60 -2.21
N TRP A 68 14.49 -12.53 -2.95
CA TRP A 68 13.29 -11.81 -2.51
C TRP A 68 12.78 -12.32 -1.15
N ASP A 69 12.76 -13.65 -0.98
CA ASP A 69 12.26 -14.27 0.25
C ASP A 69 13.21 -14.14 1.45
N GLU A 70 14.44 -13.69 1.24
CA GLU A 70 15.39 -13.41 2.31
C GLU A 70 15.10 -12.08 3.00
N ILE A 71 14.31 -11.21 2.37
CA ILE A 71 13.89 -9.93 2.95
C ILE A 71 12.72 -10.19 3.89
N PRO A 72 12.81 -9.84 5.19
CA PRO A 72 11.69 -10.02 6.12
C PRO A 72 10.44 -9.28 5.64
N GLY A 73 9.32 -10.02 5.50
CA GLY A 73 8.05 -9.44 5.08
C GLY A 73 7.92 -9.15 3.59
N ALA A 74 8.87 -9.59 2.74
CA ALA A 74 8.86 -9.29 1.31
C ALA A 74 7.58 -9.71 0.59
N ARG A 75 6.87 -10.75 1.05
CA ARG A 75 5.60 -11.21 0.48
C ARG A 75 4.37 -10.51 1.06
N GLY A 76 4.55 -9.51 1.92
CA GLY A 76 3.47 -8.78 2.57
C GLY A 76 2.63 -7.92 1.62
N CYS A 77 3.18 -7.51 0.48
CA CYS A 77 2.49 -6.63 -0.47
C CYS A 77 1.22 -7.25 -1.05
N THR A 78 1.23 -8.53 -1.36
CA THR A 78 0.07 -9.25 -1.91
C THR A 78 -1.08 -9.31 -0.91
N PRO A 79 -0.93 -9.80 0.34
CA PRO A 79 -2.03 -9.79 1.29
C PRO A 79 -2.52 -8.38 1.64
N GLN A 80 -1.65 -7.38 1.70
CA GLN A 80 -2.05 -6.00 1.93
C GLN A 80 -2.95 -5.49 0.79
N SER A 81 -2.53 -5.66 -0.45
CA SER A 81 -3.31 -5.22 -1.62
C SER A 81 -4.64 -5.95 -1.72
N CYS A 82 -4.66 -7.26 -1.44
CA CYS A 82 -5.88 -8.04 -1.39
C CYS A 82 -6.83 -7.57 -0.30
N SER A 83 -6.32 -7.21 0.86
CA SER A 83 -7.13 -6.69 1.97
C SER A 83 -7.81 -5.37 1.60
N PHE A 84 -7.09 -4.43 0.98
CA PHE A 84 -7.69 -3.19 0.50
C PHE A 84 -8.75 -3.44 -0.57
N ARG A 85 -8.51 -4.34 -1.50
CA ARG A 85 -9.49 -4.73 -2.51
C ARG A 85 -10.76 -5.30 -1.88
N ASP A 86 -10.62 -6.23 -0.94
CA ASP A 86 -11.74 -6.94 -0.34
C ASP A 86 -12.60 -6.04 0.55
N HIS A 87 -12.03 -4.97 1.09
CA HIS A 87 -12.72 -4.01 1.98
C HIS A 87 -13.06 -2.69 1.28
N TYR A 88 -12.86 -2.58 -0.02
CA TYR A 88 -13.02 -1.32 -0.74
C TYR A 88 -14.43 -0.71 -0.59
N SER A 89 -15.47 -1.52 -0.73
CA SER A 89 -16.85 -1.04 -0.60
C SER A 89 -17.18 -0.56 0.82
N GLN A 90 -16.59 -1.15 1.84
CA GLN A 90 -16.75 -0.68 3.23
C GLN A 90 -16.05 0.66 3.44
N GLN A 91 -14.88 0.85 2.86
CA GLN A 91 -14.13 2.11 2.94
C GLN A 91 -14.88 3.24 2.25
N GLN A 92 -15.53 2.97 1.11
CA GLN A 92 -16.34 3.97 0.42
C GLN A 92 -17.51 4.48 1.27
N LYS A 93 -18.08 3.65 2.14
CA LYS A 93 -19.16 4.07 3.07
C LYS A 93 -18.71 5.15 4.05
N TYR A 94 -17.41 5.26 4.32
CA TYR A 94 -16.83 6.29 5.18
C TYR A 94 -16.33 7.50 4.38
N ASN A 95 -16.79 7.68 3.15
CA ASN A 95 -16.32 8.75 2.26
C ASN A 95 -14.78 8.74 2.09
N THR A 96 -14.22 7.55 1.99
CA THR A 96 -12.77 7.35 1.90
C THR A 96 -12.40 6.86 0.50
N SER A 97 -11.46 7.56 -0.13
CA SER A 97 -10.84 7.13 -1.39
C SER A 97 -9.59 6.29 -1.08
N VAL A 98 -9.38 5.23 -1.85
CA VAL A 98 -8.25 4.31 -1.65
C VAL A 98 -7.51 4.14 -2.98
N TYR A 99 -6.20 4.34 -2.95
CA TYR A 99 -5.34 4.21 -4.11
C TYR A 99 -4.10 3.38 -3.79
N GLY A 100 -3.74 2.55 -4.73
CA GLY A 100 -2.50 1.79 -4.68
C GLY A 100 -1.50 2.21 -5.74
#